data_aa2e1be904de1eddd4e1f0d373fb1039
#
_entry.id   aa2e1be904de1eddd4e1f0d373fb1039
#
_cell.length_a   1.000
_cell.length_b   1.000
_cell.length_c   1.000
_cell.angle_alpha   90.00
_cell.angle_beta   90.00
_cell.angle_gamma   90.00
#
_symmetry.space_group_name_H-M   'P 1'
#
loop_
_entity.id
_entity.type
_entity.pdbx_description
1 polymer ?
#
loop_
_entity_poly.entity_id
_entity_poly.type
_entity_poly.pdbx_seq_one_letter_code
_entity_poly.pdbx_strand_id
1 'polypeptide(L)'
;MRNRTLGVIVMAAGVAVAGCAREPTQPMQTGYGQQPGTYPGSYPGQYPPGSYPPGQQPPGSYPPGQQPPGSPPSGNLPAPPLGSFDAYGSMTPAFIRSEAKAVLDELVASLADADRAKVQGIPLAVIEDPSEVNAFAGCGKSGAFMGITAPLLIMSAAASEAKAYDELAGTHKYDEYDDRVAGMVKAGQPVRGLNPGEIPQPTAVDPRKLARQKFLFDEQVGFVLGHELAHHYRGHTGCANGISGQVGAEDIGRLLAGNVPLFNQPMEVEADVNGTRNVLTAGARRQGGTWTEEGALMTLGFFNKLTGFGPEVLLMGFLRTHPPPAVRIPIVQTTAQQWRAGGGTTTPQPSTPFPFPFPIPGLGG
;
A
#
# COMPACT_ATOMS: atom_id res chain seq x y z
N MET A 1 -49.27 23.04 -33.65
CA MET A 1 -50.27 21.95 -33.45
C MET A 1 -49.77 20.70 -34.14
N ARG A 2 -49.33 19.73 -33.40
CA ARG A 2 -49.38 18.28 -33.60
C ARG A 2 -48.40 17.61 -32.66
N ASN A 3 -48.92 17.14 -31.55
CA ASN A 3 -48.25 16.22 -30.62
C ASN A 3 -47.94 14.91 -31.33
N ARG A 4 -46.73 14.40 -31.16
CA ARG A 4 -46.39 13.00 -31.40
C ARG A 4 -45.82 12.39 -30.12
N THR A 5 -46.65 11.59 -29.49
CA THR A 5 -46.36 10.69 -28.39
C THR A 5 -45.56 9.51 -28.95
N LEU A 6 -44.34 9.28 -28.48
CA LEU A 6 -43.57 8.05 -28.72
C LEU A 6 -43.81 7.10 -27.55
N GLY A 7 -44.48 5.97 -27.84
CA GLY A 7 -44.66 4.88 -26.91
C GLY A 7 -43.38 4.03 -26.81
N VAL A 8 -42.99 3.74 -25.58
CA VAL A 8 -41.90 2.81 -25.25
C VAL A 8 -42.51 1.42 -25.08
N ILE A 9 -42.10 0.48 -25.92
CA ILE A 9 -42.47 -0.94 -25.80
C ILE A 9 -41.39 -1.59 -24.93
N VAL A 10 -41.79 -2.08 -23.75
CA VAL A 10 -40.95 -2.91 -22.88
C VAL A 10 -41.22 -4.37 -23.26
N MET A 11 -40.23 -5.05 -23.84
CA MET A 11 -40.26 -6.50 -23.99
C MET A 11 -39.65 -7.16 -22.74
N ALA A 12 -40.50 -7.90 -22.03
CA ALA A 12 -40.06 -8.78 -20.94
C ALA A 12 -39.68 -10.14 -21.55
N ALA A 13 -38.42 -10.51 -21.44
CA ALA A 13 -37.97 -11.87 -21.77
C ALA A 13 -38.00 -12.72 -20.49
N GLY A 14 -38.94 -13.67 -20.46
CA GLY A 14 -39.02 -14.68 -19.41
C GLY A 14 -37.97 -15.77 -19.62
N VAL A 15 -37.16 -16.01 -18.61
CA VAL A 15 -36.25 -17.17 -18.55
C VAL A 15 -36.93 -18.26 -17.70
N ALA A 16 -37.29 -19.37 -18.33
CA ALA A 16 -37.76 -20.57 -17.64
C ALA A 16 -36.59 -21.32 -17.03
N VAL A 17 -36.57 -21.48 -15.71
CA VAL A 17 -35.64 -22.33 -14.99
C VAL A 17 -36.24 -23.70 -14.83
N ALA A 18 -35.68 -24.71 -15.50
CA ALA A 18 -36.01 -26.10 -15.31
C ALA A 18 -35.42 -26.62 -14.00
N GLY A 19 -36.26 -26.97 -13.05
CA GLY A 19 -35.87 -27.56 -11.78
C GLY A 19 -35.51 -29.03 -11.96
N CYS A 20 -34.30 -29.45 -11.60
CA CYS A 20 -33.97 -30.85 -11.35
C CYS A 20 -34.20 -31.16 -9.86
N ALA A 21 -35.16 -32.00 -9.58
CA ALA A 21 -35.38 -32.56 -8.25
C ALA A 21 -34.23 -33.53 -7.89
N ARG A 22 -33.67 -33.36 -6.71
CA ARG A 22 -32.76 -34.33 -6.08
C ARG A 22 -33.49 -35.01 -4.93
N GLU A 23 -33.43 -36.32 -4.91
CA GLU A 23 -33.95 -37.20 -3.87
C GLU A 23 -33.24 -36.99 -2.53
N PRO A 24 -33.91 -37.26 -1.38
CA PRO A 24 -33.32 -37.11 -0.06
C PRO A 24 -32.54 -38.39 0.30
N THR A 25 -31.23 -38.22 0.56
CA THR A 25 -30.42 -39.27 1.20
C THR A 25 -30.54 -39.18 2.72
N GLN A 26 -30.68 -40.36 3.32
CA GLN A 26 -30.92 -40.64 4.74
C GLN A 26 -29.78 -40.16 5.67
N PRO A 27 -30.07 -39.98 6.98
CA PRO A 27 -29.09 -39.53 7.96
C PRO A 27 -28.21 -40.68 8.43
N MET A 28 -26.91 -40.49 8.43
CA MET A 28 -25.99 -41.39 9.12
C MET A 28 -25.72 -40.87 10.54
N GLN A 29 -25.87 -41.78 11.50
CA GLN A 29 -25.74 -41.57 12.94
C GLN A 29 -24.30 -41.26 13.36
N THR A 30 -24.20 -40.27 14.19
CA THR A 30 -23.46 -40.07 15.45
C THR A 30 -22.35 -41.05 15.85
N GLY A 31 -21.26 -40.46 16.23
CA GLY A 31 -20.40 -41.02 17.22
C GLY A 31 -18.99 -40.46 17.26
N TYR A 32 -18.66 -39.90 18.39
CA TYR A 32 -17.36 -39.75 19.01
C TYR A 32 -16.55 -38.48 18.91
N GLY A 33 -16.37 -37.89 20.06
CA GLY A 33 -15.09 -37.42 20.56
C GLY A 33 -14.69 -36.02 20.13
N GLN A 34 -15.08 -35.02 20.87
CA GLN A 34 -14.43 -33.72 20.85
C GLN A 34 -12.97 -33.87 21.31
N GLN A 35 -12.04 -33.87 20.39
CA GLN A 35 -10.69 -33.40 20.66
C GLN A 35 -10.63 -31.91 20.24
N PRO A 36 -9.94 -31.05 21.04
CA PRO A 36 -9.72 -29.66 20.64
C PRO A 36 -8.92 -29.65 19.37
N GLY A 37 -9.55 -29.17 18.29
CA GLY A 37 -8.91 -28.99 17.00
C GLY A 37 -7.78 -27.97 17.12
N THR A 38 -6.56 -28.41 16.93
CA THR A 38 -5.43 -27.58 16.59
C THR A 38 -5.75 -26.86 15.29
N TYR A 39 -5.89 -25.54 15.35
CA TYR A 39 -5.96 -24.68 14.17
C TYR A 39 -4.65 -24.81 13.38
N PRO A 40 -4.67 -25.23 12.11
CA PRO A 40 -3.49 -25.11 11.25
C PRO A 40 -3.42 -23.66 10.81
N GLY A 41 -2.49 -22.89 11.32
CA GLY A 41 -2.30 -21.51 10.88
C GLY A 41 -1.62 -20.59 11.87
N SER A 42 -0.74 -21.10 12.74
CA SER A 42 0.20 -20.21 13.43
C SER A 42 1.27 -19.78 12.44
N TYR A 43 1.21 -18.54 11.98
CA TYR A 43 2.32 -17.93 11.27
C TYR A 43 3.57 -17.96 12.16
N PRO A 44 4.75 -18.32 11.63
CA PRO A 44 5.99 -18.21 12.38
C PRO A 44 6.20 -16.72 12.72
N GLY A 45 6.04 -16.33 13.97
CA GLY A 45 6.30 -14.96 14.42
C GLY A 45 5.22 -14.30 15.29
N GLN A 46 4.02 -14.87 15.40
CA GLN A 46 3.03 -14.35 16.34
C GLN A 46 3.04 -15.16 17.65
N TYR A 47 3.76 -14.66 18.65
CA TYR A 47 3.64 -15.14 20.02
C TYR A 47 2.57 -14.32 20.75
N PRO A 48 1.74 -14.94 21.60
CA PRO A 48 0.85 -14.21 22.50
C PRO A 48 1.67 -13.27 23.39
N PRO A 49 1.14 -12.12 23.82
CA PRO A 49 1.83 -11.22 24.72
C PRO A 49 2.35 -11.98 25.96
N GLY A 50 3.68 -11.94 26.18
CA GLY A 50 4.32 -12.57 27.34
C GLY A 50 4.89 -13.98 27.14
N SER A 51 4.81 -14.60 25.96
CA SER A 51 5.25 -16.00 25.73
C SER A 51 6.48 -16.11 24.83
N TYR A 52 7.58 -15.40 25.17
CA TYR A 52 8.85 -15.59 24.48
C TYR A 52 9.73 -16.59 25.21
N PRO A 53 10.41 -17.51 24.51
CA PRO A 53 11.44 -18.34 25.12
C PRO A 53 12.55 -17.48 25.72
N PRO A 54 13.20 -17.90 26.82
CA PRO A 54 14.32 -17.17 27.37
C PRO A 54 15.41 -16.91 26.31
N GLY A 55 15.74 -15.64 26.07
CA GLY A 55 16.76 -15.23 25.09
C GLY A 55 16.23 -14.78 23.71
N GLN A 56 14.92 -14.90 23.43
CA GLN A 56 14.33 -14.33 22.21
C GLN A 56 13.57 -13.04 22.54
N GLN A 57 13.85 -11.98 21.81
CA GLN A 57 13.14 -10.70 21.92
C GLN A 57 11.95 -10.68 20.94
N PRO A 58 10.86 -9.96 21.29
CA PRO A 58 9.76 -9.74 20.36
C PRO A 58 10.23 -9.11 19.04
N PRO A 59 9.63 -9.45 17.89
CA PRO A 59 9.89 -8.74 16.66
C PRO A 59 9.64 -7.24 16.87
N GLY A 60 10.66 -6.41 16.61
CA GLY A 60 10.60 -4.96 16.82
C GLY A 60 11.10 -4.44 18.16
N SER A 61 11.50 -5.31 19.10
CA SER A 61 12.16 -4.88 20.33
C SER A 61 13.69 -4.95 20.18
N TYR A 62 14.34 -3.82 20.34
CA TYR A 62 15.79 -3.70 20.33
C TYR A 62 16.29 -3.46 21.75
N PRO A 63 17.49 -3.96 22.11
CA PRO A 63 18.12 -3.62 23.37
C PRO A 63 18.24 -2.11 23.54
N PRO A 64 18.18 -1.56 24.76
CA PRO A 64 18.42 -0.15 24.97
C PRO A 64 19.75 0.30 24.33
N GLY A 65 19.66 1.26 23.39
CA GLY A 65 20.82 1.76 22.65
C GLY A 65 21.07 1.12 21.28
N GLN A 66 20.32 0.07 20.88
CA GLN A 66 20.35 -0.45 19.51
C GLN A 66 19.17 0.06 18.69
N GLN A 67 19.45 0.60 17.52
CA GLN A 67 18.45 1.03 16.56
C GLN A 67 18.05 -0.13 15.63
N PRO A 68 16.80 -0.16 15.14
CA PRO A 68 16.38 -1.07 14.08
C PRO A 68 17.32 -0.98 12.87
N PRO A 69 17.66 -2.10 12.20
CA PRO A 69 18.38 -2.05 10.95
C PRO A 69 17.65 -1.15 9.95
N GLY A 70 18.37 -0.15 9.41
CA GLY A 70 17.80 0.83 8.48
C GLY A 70 17.16 2.05 9.13
N SER A 71 17.07 2.12 10.47
CA SER A 71 16.68 3.36 11.14
C SER A 71 17.81 4.37 11.03
N PRO A 72 17.48 5.66 10.77
CA PRO A 72 18.50 6.70 10.76
C PRO A 72 19.20 6.80 12.12
N PRO A 73 20.52 7.08 12.17
CA PRO A 73 21.22 7.22 13.43
C PRO A 73 20.60 8.32 14.28
N SER A 74 20.30 8.00 15.55
CA SER A 74 19.78 8.96 16.50
C SER A 74 20.80 10.10 16.66
N GLY A 75 20.50 11.26 16.16
CA GLY A 75 21.26 12.47 16.40
C GLY A 75 21.79 13.24 15.19
N ASN A 76 21.81 12.66 13.98
CA ASN A 76 22.41 13.33 12.81
C ASN A 76 21.46 13.49 11.61
N LEU A 77 20.17 13.30 11.78
CA LEU A 77 19.24 13.59 10.69
C LEU A 77 19.12 15.10 10.52
N PRO A 78 19.22 15.63 9.29
CA PRO A 78 18.89 17.02 9.05
C PRO A 78 17.46 17.27 9.52
N ALA A 79 17.27 18.30 10.33
CA ALA A 79 15.94 18.71 10.74
C ALA A 79 15.08 18.97 9.47
N PRO A 80 13.83 18.53 9.44
CA PRO A 80 12.92 18.86 8.34
C PRO A 80 12.87 20.37 8.16
N PRO A 81 12.67 20.86 6.92
CA PRO A 81 12.55 22.30 6.68
C PRO A 81 11.46 22.91 7.57
N LEU A 82 11.81 23.97 8.28
CA LEU A 82 10.82 24.77 9.03
C LEU A 82 9.72 25.19 8.06
N GLY A 83 8.45 25.00 8.43
CA GLY A 83 7.30 25.28 7.56
C GLY A 83 6.74 24.06 6.81
N SER A 84 7.39 22.89 6.88
CA SER A 84 6.83 21.63 6.37
C SER A 84 5.78 21.01 7.30
N PHE A 85 5.69 21.52 8.54
CA PHE A 85 4.80 21.01 9.57
C PHE A 85 3.91 22.15 10.11
N ASP A 86 2.72 21.79 10.59
CA ASP A 86 1.85 22.72 11.30
C ASP A 86 2.32 22.95 12.75
N ALA A 87 1.53 23.75 13.53
CA ALA A 87 1.82 24.04 14.92
C ALA A 87 1.82 22.80 15.84
N TYR A 88 1.31 21.67 15.39
CA TYR A 88 1.25 20.39 16.10
C TYR A 88 2.27 19.39 15.58
N GLY A 89 3.11 19.78 14.63
CA GLY A 89 4.10 18.89 14.03
C GLY A 89 3.55 18.00 12.91
N SER A 90 2.29 18.16 12.49
CA SER A 90 1.71 17.41 11.38
C SER A 90 2.16 17.94 10.03
N MET A 91 2.34 17.07 9.05
CA MET A 91 2.71 17.46 7.70
C MET A 91 1.58 18.25 7.03
N THR A 92 1.89 19.43 6.49
CA THR A 92 0.90 20.23 5.77
C THR A 92 0.44 19.57 4.48
N PRO A 93 -0.80 19.81 4.02
CA PRO A 93 -1.28 19.29 2.73
C PRO A 93 -0.41 19.70 1.54
N ALA A 94 0.17 20.89 1.54
CA ALA A 94 1.08 21.34 0.50
C ALA A 94 2.39 20.53 0.52
N PHE A 95 2.93 20.28 1.72
CA PHE A 95 4.14 19.50 1.90
C PHE A 95 3.96 18.06 1.43
N ILE A 96 2.91 17.35 1.87
CA ILE A 96 2.71 15.93 1.51
C ILE A 96 2.56 15.73 -0.01
N ARG A 97 1.96 16.70 -0.72
CA ARG A 97 1.86 16.65 -2.19
C ARG A 97 3.21 16.86 -2.86
N SER A 98 3.95 17.87 -2.43
CA SER A 98 5.29 18.14 -3.00
C SER A 98 6.27 17.03 -2.68
N GLU A 99 6.19 16.44 -1.49
CA GLU A 99 7.05 15.34 -1.07
C GLU A 99 6.73 14.05 -1.85
N ALA A 100 5.45 13.74 -2.08
CA ALA A 100 5.08 12.61 -2.94
C ALA A 100 5.67 12.71 -4.34
N LYS A 101 5.70 13.94 -4.91
CA LYS A 101 6.36 14.18 -6.19
C LYS A 101 7.88 14.01 -6.10
N ALA A 102 8.51 14.50 -5.04
CA ALA A 102 9.94 14.34 -4.82
C ALA A 102 10.34 12.86 -4.68
N VAL A 103 9.57 12.08 -3.93
CA VAL A 103 9.74 10.63 -3.79
C VAL A 103 9.64 9.94 -5.15
N LEU A 104 8.63 10.29 -5.98
CA LEU A 104 8.53 9.74 -7.33
C LEU A 104 9.77 10.04 -8.17
N ASP A 105 10.27 11.27 -8.10
CA ASP A 105 11.46 11.66 -8.86
C ASP A 105 12.71 10.88 -8.40
N GLU A 106 12.87 10.62 -7.10
CA GLU A 106 13.93 9.76 -6.58
C GLU A 106 13.80 8.31 -7.07
N LEU A 107 12.58 7.76 -7.08
CA LEU A 107 12.32 6.42 -7.60
C LEU A 107 12.70 6.33 -9.08
N VAL A 108 12.27 7.27 -9.91
CA VAL A 108 12.60 7.32 -11.33
C VAL A 108 14.12 7.44 -11.54
N ALA A 109 14.78 8.31 -10.77
CA ALA A 109 16.23 8.50 -10.86
C ALA A 109 17.03 7.25 -10.46
N SER A 110 16.45 6.39 -9.62
CA SER A 110 17.10 5.17 -9.14
C SER A 110 16.98 3.97 -10.08
N LEU A 111 16.09 4.02 -11.06
CA LEU A 111 15.91 2.97 -12.05
C LEU A 111 17.16 2.79 -12.95
N ALA A 112 17.33 1.58 -13.47
CA ALA A 112 18.25 1.33 -14.55
C ALA A 112 17.86 2.15 -15.79
N ASP A 113 18.84 2.52 -16.63
CA ASP A 113 18.65 3.45 -17.75
C ASP A 113 17.52 3.03 -18.70
N ALA A 114 17.43 1.73 -19.00
CA ALA A 114 16.40 1.21 -19.90
C ALA A 114 14.97 1.35 -19.34
N ASP A 115 14.79 1.14 -18.03
CA ASP A 115 13.49 1.28 -17.38
C ASP A 115 13.18 2.75 -17.09
N ARG A 116 14.21 3.54 -16.70
CA ARG A 116 14.07 4.98 -16.51
C ARG A 116 13.61 5.68 -17.79
N ALA A 117 14.16 5.31 -18.95
CA ALA A 117 13.78 5.90 -20.24
C ALA A 117 12.28 5.73 -20.56
N LYS A 118 11.63 4.68 -20.04
CA LYS A 118 10.19 4.43 -20.24
C LYS A 118 9.29 5.36 -19.42
N VAL A 119 9.78 5.86 -18.28
CA VAL A 119 8.96 6.56 -17.28
C VAL A 119 9.52 7.93 -16.88
N GLN A 120 10.61 8.37 -17.49
CA GLN A 120 11.19 9.68 -17.22
C GLN A 120 10.18 10.79 -17.51
N GLY A 121 9.97 11.68 -16.52
CA GLY A 121 9.02 12.77 -16.61
C GLY A 121 7.56 12.37 -16.45
N ILE A 122 7.28 11.13 -15.96
CA ILE A 122 5.91 10.68 -15.71
C ILE A 122 5.18 11.64 -14.76
N PRO A 123 4.00 12.16 -15.13
CA PRO A 123 3.26 13.07 -14.26
C PRO A 123 2.61 12.30 -13.11
N LEU A 124 2.57 12.93 -11.93
CA LEU A 124 1.81 12.50 -10.77
C LEU A 124 0.60 13.39 -10.58
N ALA A 125 -0.60 12.81 -10.64
CA ALA A 125 -1.84 13.47 -10.30
C ALA A 125 -2.23 13.16 -8.84
N VAL A 126 -2.41 14.18 -8.02
CA VAL A 126 -3.02 14.04 -6.70
C VAL A 126 -4.53 14.28 -6.83
N ILE A 127 -5.33 13.30 -6.41
CA ILE A 127 -6.77 13.26 -6.60
C ILE A 127 -7.45 13.58 -5.29
N GLU A 128 -8.31 14.61 -5.32
CA GLU A 128 -8.96 15.17 -4.11
C GLU A 128 -10.29 14.45 -3.74
N ASP A 129 -10.56 13.26 -4.29
CA ASP A 129 -11.76 12.52 -3.92
C ASP A 129 -11.65 12.01 -2.48
N PRO A 130 -12.52 12.49 -1.55
CA PRO A 130 -12.42 12.15 -0.14
C PRO A 130 -12.85 10.72 0.18
N SER A 131 -13.50 10.03 -0.76
CA SER A 131 -14.05 8.68 -0.58
C SER A 131 -13.09 7.58 -1.03
N GLU A 132 -12.00 7.93 -1.72
CA GLU A 132 -11.11 6.96 -2.35
C GLU A 132 -9.73 6.95 -1.68
N VAL A 133 -9.34 5.80 -1.11
CA VAL A 133 -7.99 5.56 -0.59
C VAL A 133 -7.27 4.65 -1.57
N ASN A 134 -6.54 5.24 -2.53
CA ASN A 134 -5.96 4.51 -3.65
C ASN A 134 -4.76 5.19 -4.28
N ALA A 135 -3.99 4.40 -5.05
CA ALA A 135 -3.06 4.86 -6.07
C ALA A 135 -3.18 3.95 -7.29
N PHE A 136 -2.74 4.41 -8.44
CA PHE A 136 -2.86 3.65 -9.68
C PHE A 136 -1.91 4.12 -10.77
N ALA A 137 -1.53 3.20 -11.63
CA ALA A 137 -0.89 3.45 -12.91
C ALA A 137 -1.96 3.60 -14.01
N GLY A 138 -1.97 4.71 -14.72
CA GLY A 138 -2.98 5.01 -15.72
C GLY A 138 -2.43 5.34 -17.09
N CYS A 139 -3.25 5.09 -18.13
CA CYS A 139 -3.04 5.52 -19.50
C CYS A 139 -4.09 6.55 -19.90
N GLY A 140 -3.67 7.77 -20.15
CA GLY A 140 -4.52 8.81 -20.68
C GLY A 140 -4.31 9.04 -22.16
N LYS A 141 -5.04 10.01 -22.72
CA LYS A 141 -4.84 10.46 -24.10
C LYS A 141 -3.43 11.00 -24.33
N SER A 142 -2.81 11.54 -23.29
CA SER A 142 -1.47 12.14 -23.30
C SER A 142 -0.34 11.15 -22.98
N GLY A 143 -0.64 9.87 -22.77
CA GLY A 143 0.33 8.83 -22.40
C GLY A 143 0.18 8.33 -20.97
N ALA A 144 1.27 7.78 -20.42
CA ALA A 144 1.31 7.25 -19.08
C ALA A 144 1.24 8.35 -18.00
N PHE A 145 0.55 8.08 -16.91
CA PHE A 145 0.55 8.93 -15.72
C PHE A 145 0.34 8.09 -14.46
N MET A 146 0.66 8.67 -13.32
CA MET A 146 0.41 8.08 -12.02
C MET A 146 -0.63 8.90 -11.28
N GLY A 147 -1.51 8.23 -10.55
CA GLY A 147 -2.47 8.85 -9.65
C GLY A 147 -2.24 8.39 -8.22
N ILE A 148 -2.42 9.30 -7.28
CA ILE A 148 -2.50 9.00 -5.84
C ILE A 148 -3.59 9.87 -5.23
N THR A 149 -4.40 9.31 -4.34
CA THR A 149 -5.48 10.07 -3.72
C THR A 149 -4.99 10.84 -2.50
N ALA A 150 -5.55 12.02 -2.28
CA ALA A 150 -5.25 12.83 -1.09
C ALA A 150 -5.55 12.08 0.22
N PRO A 151 -6.65 11.30 0.36
CA PRO A 151 -6.86 10.46 1.53
C PRO A 151 -5.74 9.46 1.82
N LEU A 152 -5.15 8.82 0.79
CA LEU A 152 -4.01 7.91 0.99
C LEU A 152 -2.78 8.67 1.51
N LEU A 153 -2.49 9.86 0.96
CA LEU A 153 -1.38 10.70 1.44
C LEU A 153 -1.61 11.19 2.88
N ILE A 154 -2.83 11.61 3.23
CA ILE A 154 -3.19 12.03 4.59
C ILE A 154 -3.04 10.87 5.57
N MET A 155 -3.53 9.70 5.19
CA MET A 155 -3.39 8.48 5.99
C MET A 155 -1.91 8.14 6.23
N SER A 156 -1.09 8.11 5.17
CA SER A 156 0.34 7.80 5.28
C SER A 156 1.07 8.82 6.16
N ALA A 157 0.74 10.12 6.05
CA ALA A 157 1.35 11.16 6.87
C ALA A 157 1.01 10.99 8.36
N ALA A 158 -0.26 10.75 8.68
CA ALA A 158 -0.70 10.59 10.06
C ALA A 158 -0.23 9.26 10.68
N ALA A 159 -0.22 8.16 9.91
CA ALA A 159 0.36 6.89 10.34
C ALA A 159 1.86 7.03 10.64
N SER A 160 2.60 7.75 9.78
CA SER A 160 4.01 8.06 10.01
C SER A 160 4.25 8.90 11.26
N GLU A 161 3.39 9.89 11.51
CA GLU A 161 3.46 10.72 12.70
C GLU A 161 3.23 9.91 13.98
N ALA A 162 2.16 9.11 14.01
CA ALA A 162 1.82 8.24 15.13
C ALA A 162 2.92 7.21 15.40
N LYS A 163 3.45 6.55 14.37
CA LYS A 163 4.53 5.58 14.47
C LYS A 163 5.82 6.20 15.00
N ALA A 164 6.21 7.36 14.46
CA ALA A 164 7.40 8.08 14.93
C ALA A 164 7.27 8.53 16.40
N TYR A 165 6.06 8.87 16.83
CA TYR A 165 5.79 9.17 18.24
C TYR A 165 5.90 7.91 19.11
N ASP A 166 5.33 6.79 18.68
CA ASP A 166 5.40 5.52 19.42
C ASP A 166 6.83 5.07 19.65
N GLU A 167 7.68 5.17 18.62
CA GLU A 167 9.11 4.82 18.72
C GLU A 167 9.88 5.71 19.72
N LEU A 168 9.47 6.96 19.86
CA LEU A 168 10.10 7.91 20.78
C LEU A 168 9.56 7.82 22.21
N ALA A 169 8.25 7.57 22.35
CA ALA A 169 7.53 7.65 23.61
C ALA A 169 7.09 6.29 24.19
N GLY A 170 7.22 5.21 23.43
CA GLY A 170 6.80 3.86 23.85
C GLY A 170 5.28 3.72 23.98
N THR A 171 4.54 4.32 23.06
CA THR A 171 3.06 4.28 23.03
C THR A 171 2.53 3.41 21.91
N HIS A 172 1.21 3.43 21.65
CA HIS A 172 0.53 2.63 20.63
C HIS A 172 -0.40 3.51 19.75
N LYS A 173 -0.04 4.74 19.50
CA LYS A 173 -0.84 5.70 18.72
C LYS A 173 -1.00 5.29 17.26
N TYR A 174 -0.02 4.59 16.72
CA TYR A 174 -0.09 4.05 15.36
C TYR A 174 -1.23 3.04 15.21
N ASP A 175 -1.33 2.06 16.12
CA ASP A 175 -2.40 1.07 16.09
C ASP A 175 -3.77 1.70 16.33
N GLU A 176 -3.87 2.65 17.27
CA GLU A 176 -5.10 3.41 17.55
C GLU A 176 -5.55 4.21 16.32
N TYR A 177 -4.62 4.85 15.62
CA TYR A 177 -4.89 5.60 14.40
C TYR A 177 -5.36 4.67 13.27
N ASP A 178 -4.64 3.59 13.01
CA ASP A 178 -4.97 2.62 11.98
C ASP A 178 -6.37 2.02 12.18
N ASP A 179 -6.72 1.64 13.41
CA ASP A 179 -8.04 1.10 13.74
C ASP A 179 -9.14 2.13 13.52
N ARG A 180 -8.89 3.40 13.89
CA ARG A 180 -9.82 4.51 13.67
C ARG A 180 -10.06 4.75 12.17
N VAL A 181 -9.01 4.82 11.37
CA VAL A 181 -9.12 5.05 9.93
C VAL A 181 -9.78 3.87 9.23
N ALA A 182 -9.46 2.64 9.62
CA ALA A 182 -10.13 1.46 9.09
C ALA A 182 -11.65 1.50 9.36
N GLY A 183 -12.06 1.96 10.55
CA GLY A 183 -13.47 2.20 10.88
C GLY A 183 -14.11 3.30 10.03
N MET A 184 -13.40 4.41 9.76
CA MET A 184 -13.86 5.50 8.89
C MET A 184 -14.08 5.00 7.46
N VAL A 185 -13.09 4.31 6.88
CA VAL A 185 -13.16 3.75 5.53
C VAL A 185 -14.35 2.78 5.40
N LYS A 186 -14.52 1.88 6.37
CA LYS A 186 -15.66 0.96 6.41
C LYS A 186 -17.00 1.69 6.45
N ALA A 187 -17.08 2.79 7.18
CA ALA A 187 -18.30 3.59 7.30
C ALA A 187 -18.53 4.55 6.11
N GLY A 188 -17.67 4.53 5.08
CA GLY A 188 -17.73 5.47 3.95
C GLY A 188 -17.46 6.92 4.36
N GLN A 189 -16.74 7.13 5.46
CA GLN A 189 -16.41 8.45 5.97
C GLN A 189 -15.08 8.93 5.39
N PRO A 190 -14.90 10.24 5.19
CA PRO A 190 -13.63 10.79 4.75
C PRO A 190 -12.50 10.49 5.74
N VAL A 191 -11.35 10.05 5.22
CA VAL A 191 -10.12 9.85 5.99
C VAL A 191 -9.66 11.18 6.57
N ARG A 192 -9.26 11.17 7.85
CA ARG A 192 -8.71 12.31 8.57
C ARG A 192 -7.37 11.95 9.17
N GLY A 193 -6.50 12.94 9.30
CA GLY A 193 -5.26 12.83 10.04
C GLY A 193 -5.47 12.69 11.55
N LEU A 194 -4.39 12.82 12.30
CA LEU A 194 -4.44 12.94 13.76
C LEU A 194 -5.13 14.26 14.16
N ASN A 195 -5.87 14.22 15.28
CA ASN A 195 -6.45 15.45 15.81
C ASN A 195 -5.38 16.30 16.51
N PRO A 196 -5.54 17.62 16.52
CA PRO A 196 -4.65 18.49 17.29
C PRO A 196 -4.55 18.04 18.74
N GLY A 197 -3.31 17.86 19.23
CA GLY A 197 -3.04 17.44 20.60
C GLY A 197 -3.05 15.93 20.84
N GLU A 198 -3.32 15.08 19.85
CA GLU A 198 -3.15 13.61 19.97
C GLU A 198 -1.68 13.23 20.22
N ILE A 199 -0.75 13.99 19.63
CA ILE A 199 0.66 13.93 19.97
C ILE A 199 0.97 15.09 20.92
N PRO A 200 1.31 14.82 22.19
CA PRO A 200 1.49 15.87 23.17
C PRO A 200 2.78 16.68 22.95
N GLN A 201 2.74 17.95 23.37
CA GLN A 201 3.93 18.79 23.44
C GLN A 201 4.81 18.42 24.64
N PRO A 202 6.16 18.55 24.57
CA PRO A 202 6.91 19.09 23.41
C PRO A 202 7.23 18.06 22.34
N THR A 203 6.85 16.79 22.51
CA THR A 203 7.21 15.67 21.61
C THR A 203 6.70 15.88 20.18
N ALA A 204 5.54 16.55 20.04
CA ALA A 204 4.97 16.82 18.72
C ALA A 204 5.95 17.56 17.79
N VAL A 205 6.79 18.41 18.33
CA VAL A 205 7.79 19.22 17.59
C VAL A 205 9.23 18.76 17.83
N ASP A 206 9.44 17.61 18.45
CA ASP A 206 10.80 17.06 18.64
C ASP A 206 11.44 16.77 17.27
N PRO A 207 12.64 17.34 16.97
CA PRO A 207 13.27 17.15 15.66
C PRO A 207 13.52 15.68 15.29
N ARG A 208 13.74 14.79 16.26
CA ARG A 208 13.94 13.36 16.03
C ARG A 208 12.64 12.71 15.53
N LYS A 209 11.51 13.02 16.19
CA LYS A 209 10.18 12.57 15.78
C LYS A 209 9.84 13.11 14.39
N LEU A 210 10.07 14.40 14.13
CA LEU A 210 9.78 15.00 12.83
C LEU A 210 10.62 14.38 11.70
N ALA A 211 11.90 14.13 11.93
CA ALA A 211 12.76 13.46 10.96
C ALA A 211 12.31 12.02 10.69
N ARG A 212 11.98 11.26 11.75
CA ARG A 212 11.48 9.88 11.61
C ARG A 212 10.12 9.84 10.94
N GLN A 213 9.21 10.74 11.26
CA GLN A 213 7.91 10.91 10.62
C GLN A 213 8.05 11.13 9.12
N LYS A 214 8.92 12.05 8.69
CA LYS A 214 9.21 12.27 7.27
C LYS A 214 9.77 11.02 6.61
N PHE A 215 10.72 10.36 7.26
CA PHE A 215 11.34 9.15 6.75
C PHE A 215 10.30 8.03 6.49
N LEU A 216 9.42 7.77 7.46
CA LEU A 216 8.36 6.76 7.35
C LEU A 216 7.32 7.13 6.27
N PHE A 217 7.01 8.41 6.13
CA PHE A 217 6.13 8.90 5.08
C PHE A 217 6.73 8.64 3.70
N ASP A 218 8.00 8.99 3.52
CA ASP A 218 8.71 8.78 2.26
C ASP A 218 8.78 7.28 1.89
N GLU A 219 9.00 6.39 2.87
CA GLU A 219 8.99 4.94 2.65
C GLU A 219 7.62 4.41 2.22
N GLN A 220 6.53 4.84 2.90
CA GLN A 220 5.17 4.41 2.54
C GLN A 220 4.79 4.88 1.14
N VAL A 221 4.96 6.17 0.87
CA VAL A 221 4.68 6.75 -0.44
C VAL A 221 5.61 6.16 -1.50
N GLY A 222 6.87 5.92 -1.16
CA GLY A 222 7.85 5.25 -2.01
C GLY A 222 7.41 3.86 -2.43
N PHE A 223 6.89 3.05 -1.52
CA PHE A 223 6.37 1.72 -1.85
C PHE A 223 5.16 1.80 -2.79
N VAL A 224 4.18 2.64 -2.45
CA VAL A 224 2.97 2.80 -3.27
C VAL A 224 3.33 3.28 -4.68
N LEU A 225 4.08 4.37 -4.78
CA LEU A 225 4.48 4.92 -6.08
C LEU A 225 5.46 4.01 -6.83
N GLY A 226 6.33 3.29 -6.13
CA GLY A 226 7.25 2.32 -6.73
C GLY A 226 6.52 1.13 -7.35
N HIS A 227 5.45 0.65 -6.70
CA HIS A 227 4.58 -0.40 -7.22
C HIS A 227 3.86 0.07 -8.50
N GLU A 228 3.21 1.22 -8.46
CA GLU A 228 2.51 1.79 -9.62
C GLU A 228 3.46 2.13 -10.77
N LEU A 229 4.64 2.66 -10.45
CA LEU A 229 5.68 2.94 -11.44
C LEU A 229 6.15 1.65 -12.13
N ALA A 230 6.23 0.53 -11.38
CA ALA A 230 6.61 -0.77 -11.93
C ALA A 230 5.62 -1.25 -13.00
N HIS A 231 4.32 -1.03 -12.82
CA HIS A 231 3.34 -1.36 -13.86
C HIS A 231 3.65 -0.65 -15.19
N HIS A 232 4.16 0.59 -15.15
CA HIS A 232 4.54 1.31 -16.37
C HIS A 232 5.82 0.75 -16.99
N TYR A 233 6.95 0.73 -16.27
CA TYR A 233 8.22 0.34 -16.91
C TYR A 233 8.32 -1.15 -17.21
N ARG A 234 7.48 -2.00 -16.55
CA ARG A 234 7.31 -3.41 -16.92
C ARG A 234 6.35 -3.61 -18.09
N GLY A 235 5.65 -2.57 -18.54
CA GLY A 235 4.76 -2.61 -19.69
C GLY A 235 3.36 -3.14 -19.41
N HIS A 236 2.97 -3.30 -18.14
CA HIS A 236 1.64 -3.81 -17.75
C HIS A 236 0.51 -2.89 -18.21
N THR A 237 0.74 -1.58 -18.27
CA THR A 237 -0.23 -0.58 -18.69
C THR A 237 -0.36 -0.46 -20.22
N GLY A 238 0.63 -0.95 -20.96
CA GLY A 238 0.67 -0.84 -22.43
C GLY A 238 1.01 0.57 -22.96
N CYS A 239 1.29 1.56 -22.10
CA CYS A 239 1.52 2.96 -22.52
C CYS A 239 2.83 3.57 -21.98
N ALA A 240 3.80 2.76 -21.60
CA ALA A 240 5.04 3.22 -20.99
C ALA A 240 6.04 3.91 -21.95
N ASN A 241 5.72 4.10 -23.21
CA ASN A 241 6.64 4.69 -24.18
C ASN A 241 6.16 6.07 -24.59
N GLY A 242 6.91 7.09 -24.21
CA GLY A 242 6.67 8.46 -24.64
C GLY A 242 5.62 9.18 -23.79
N ILE A 243 6.12 9.82 -22.74
CA ILE A 243 5.28 10.65 -21.87
C ILE A 243 5.36 12.08 -22.40
N SER A 244 4.22 12.61 -22.79
CA SER A 244 4.10 14.03 -23.09
C SER A 244 2.70 14.50 -22.71
N GLY A 245 2.64 15.47 -21.81
CA GLY A 245 1.40 16.16 -21.51
C GLY A 245 0.97 16.14 -20.04
N GLN A 246 -0.06 16.93 -19.76
CA GLN A 246 -0.70 16.97 -18.44
C GLN A 246 -1.80 15.93 -18.36
N VAL A 247 -1.99 15.35 -17.17
CA VAL A 247 -3.12 14.47 -16.89
C VAL A 247 -4.41 15.28 -16.97
N GLY A 248 -5.32 14.88 -17.85
CA GLY A 248 -6.60 15.54 -18.03
C GLY A 248 -7.62 15.10 -16.96
N ALA A 249 -8.54 16.00 -16.60
CA ALA A 249 -9.64 15.66 -15.70
C ALA A 249 -10.50 14.48 -16.22
N GLU A 250 -10.62 14.35 -17.56
CA GLU A 250 -11.30 13.22 -18.19
C GLU A 250 -10.58 11.87 -17.96
N ASP A 251 -9.25 11.86 -17.96
CA ASP A 251 -8.46 10.66 -17.71
C ASP A 251 -8.62 10.22 -16.25
N ILE A 252 -8.57 11.17 -15.30
CA ILE A 252 -8.84 10.94 -13.90
C ILE A 252 -10.27 10.43 -13.70
N GLY A 253 -11.26 11.07 -14.32
CA GLY A 253 -12.67 10.68 -14.21
C GLY A 253 -12.94 9.26 -14.69
N ARG A 254 -12.29 8.82 -15.78
CA ARG A 254 -12.41 7.44 -16.28
C ARG A 254 -11.84 6.42 -15.30
N LEU A 255 -10.75 6.74 -14.64
CA LEU A 255 -10.15 5.85 -13.64
C LEU A 255 -11.01 5.76 -12.38
N LEU A 256 -11.49 6.88 -11.86
CA LEU A 256 -12.39 6.90 -10.71
C LEU A 256 -13.72 6.19 -10.98
N ALA A 257 -14.20 6.21 -12.24
CA ALA A 257 -15.39 5.46 -12.64
C ALA A 257 -15.20 3.92 -12.71
N GLY A 258 -14.05 3.41 -12.26
CA GLY A 258 -13.79 1.98 -12.20
C GLY A 258 -13.14 1.37 -13.44
N ASN A 259 -12.68 2.20 -14.37
CA ASN A 259 -11.95 1.75 -15.57
C ASN A 259 -10.43 1.65 -15.32
N VAL A 260 -10.01 1.43 -14.05
CA VAL A 260 -8.62 1.12 -13.72
C VAL A 260 -8.30 -0.26 -14.32
N PRO A 261 -7.20 -0.41 -15.06
CA PRO A 261 -6.80 -1.72 -15.53
C PRO A 261 -6.67 -2.68 -14.34
N LEU A 262 -7.41 -3.80 -14.40
CA LEU A 262 -7.21 -4.89 -13.45
C LEU A 262 -5.99 -5.67 -13.94
N PHE A 263 -4.89 -5.53 -13.22
CA PHE A 263 -3.71 -6.33 -13.48
C PHE A 263 -3.91 -7.76 -12.99
N ASN A 264 -3.40 -8.74 -13.72
CA ASN A 264 -3.47 -10.11 -13.25
C ASN A 264 -2.46 -10.36 -12.12
N GLN A 265 -2.68 -11.41 -11.32
CA GLN A 265 -1.83 -11.70 -10.17
C GLN A 265 -0.31 -11.77 -10.47
N PRO A 266 0.17 -12.37 -11.58
CA PRO A 266 1.58 -12.31 -11.95
C PRO A 266 2.13 -10.89 -12.13
N MET A 267 1.36 -9.98 -12.75
CA MET A 267 1.76 -8.58 -12.92
C MET A 267 1.84 -7.85 -11.57
N GLU A 268 0.93 -8.13 -10.66
CA GLU A 268 0.94 -7.58 -9.31
C GLU A 268 2.16 -8.03 -8.50
N VAL A 269 2.50 -9.34 -8.57
CA VAL A 269 3.72 -9.87 -7.95
C VAL A 269 4.96 -9.22 -8.55
N GLU A 270 5.01 -9.07 -9.87
CA GLU A 270 6.11 -8.39 -10.55
C GLU A 270 6.22 -6.92 -10.13
N ALA A 271 5.11 -6.23 -9.95
CA ALA A 271 5.07 -4.85 -9.47
C ALA A 271 5.54 -4.75 -8.01
N ASP A 272 5.12 -5.67 -7.13
CA ASP A 272 5.61 -5.71 -5.74
C ASP A 272 7.12 -5.95 -5.66
N VAL A 273 7.64 -6.91 -6.41
CA VAL A 273 9.08 -7.20 -6.45
C VAL A 273 9.88 -6.02 -6.97
N ASN A 274 9.47 -5.46 -8.10
CA ASN A 274 10.21 -4.38 -8.74
C ASN A 274 10.04 -3.05 -7.98
N GLY A 275 8.85 -2.75 -7.46
CA GLY A 275 8.59 -1.60 -6.62
C GLY A 275 9.41 -1.64 -5.34
N THR A 276 9.43 -2.78 -4.64
CA THR A 276 10.26 -2.95 -3.43
C THR A 276 11.74 -2.75 -3.72
N ARG A 277 12.27 -3.36 -4.79
CA ARG A 277 13.68 -3.17 -5.19
C ARG A 277 13.98 -1.72 -5.53
N ASN A 278 13.07 -1.03 -6.21
CA ASN A 278 13.24 0.36 -6.57
C ASN A 278 13.31 1.25 -5.32
N VAL A 279 12.40 1.05 -4.35
CA VAL A 279 12.41 1.74 -3.06
C VAL A 279 13.74 1.54 -2.33
N LEU A 280 14.18 0.30 -2.18
CA LEU A 280 15.43 -0.01 -1.49
C LEU A 280 16.65 0.60 -2.20
N THR A 281 16.65 0.60 -3.53
CA THR A 281 17.73 1.19 -4.33
C THR A 281 17.74 2.72 -4.24
N ALA A 282 16.59 3.37 -4.30
CA ALA A 282 16.47 4.80 -4.10
C ALA A 282 16.93 5.18 -2.68
N GLY A 283 16.44 4.45 -1.69
CA GLY A 283 16.82 4.66 -0.29
C GLY A 283 18.30 4.48 -0.03
N ALA A 284 18.96 3.51 -0.66
CA ALA A 284 20.41 3.30 -0.50
C ALA A 284 21.27 4.46 -1.03
N ARG A 285 20.71 5.31 -1.89
CA ARG A 285 21.38 6.52 -2.40
C ARG A 285 21.18 7.74 -1.52
N ARG A 286 20.25 7.67 -0.57
CA ARG A 286 19.96 8.80 0.32
C ARG A 286 21.05 9.01 1.34
N GLN A 287 21.33 10.28 1.64
CA GLN A 287 22.17 10.66 2.77
C GLN A 287 21.30 10.70 4.04
N GLY A 288 21.80 10.11 5.13
CA GLY A 288 21.14 10.20 6.43
C GLY A 288 20.17 9.06 6.80
N GLY A 289 20.00 8.07 5.93
CA GLY A 289 19.18 6.88 6.23
C GLY A 289 18.80 6.13 4.97
N THR A 290 18.93 4.80 5.02
CA THR A 290 18.55 3.93 3.91
C THR A 290 17.12 3.47 4.09
N TRP A 291 16.27 3.65 3.09
CA TRP A 291 14.91 3.12 3.11
C TRP A 291 14.89 1.59 3.24
N THR A 292 13.88 1.11 3.92
CA THR A 292 13.63 -0.31 4.15
C THR A 292 12.27 -0.72 3.57
N GLU A 293 11.86 -1.94 3.85
CA GLU A 293 10.50 -2.39 3.55
C GLU A 293 9.45 -1.95 4.60
N GLU A 294 9.84 -1.22 5.64
CA GLU A 294 8.93 -0.86 6.74
C GLU A 294 7.72 -0.07 6.26
N GLY A 295 7.91 0.92 5.39
CA GLY A 295 6.80 1.67 4.81
C GLY A 295 5.83 0.82 3.99
N ALA A 296 6.35 -0.17 3.26
CA ALA A 296 5.52 -1.15 2.57
C ALA A 296 4.68 -2.00 3.55
N LEU A 297 5.31 -2.45 4.64
CA LEU A 297 4.63 -3.25 5.67
C LEU A 297 3.58 -2.44 6.42
N MET A 298 3.82 -1.16 6.69
CA MET A 298 2.82 -0.25 7.26
C MET A 298 1.62 -0.10 6.33
N THR A 299 1.85 0.20 5.05
CA THR A 299 0.79 0.38 4.06
C THR A 299 -0.02 -0.91 3.86
N LEU A 300 0.64 -2.04 3.63
CA LEU A 300 -0.04 -3.32 3.45
C LEU A 300 -0.72 -3.80 4.75
N GLY A 301 -0.15 -3.51 5.92
CA GLY A 301 -0.75 -3.79 7.22
C GLY A 301 -2.09 -3.09 7.40
N PHE A 302 -2.16 -1.81 7.06
CA PHE A 302 -3.41 -1.05 7.07
C PHE A 302 -4.47 -1.69 6.15
N PHE A 303 -4.13 -1.94 4.88
CA PHE A 303 -5.07 -2.57 3.96
C PHE A 303 -5.46 -3.99 4.39
N ASN A 304 -4.57 -4.72 5.08
CA ASN A 304 -4.89 -6.03 5.65
C ASN A 304 -5.95 -5.93 6.76
N LYS A 305 -5.92 -4.90 7.60
CA LYS A 305 -6.98 -4.63 8.58
C LYS A 305 -8.33 -4.44 7.89
N LEU A 306 -8.38 -3.75 6.76
CA LEU A 306 -9.61 -3.57 6.00
C LEU A 306 -10.22 -4.89 5.51
N THR A 307 -9.41 -5.86 5.10
CA THR A 307 -9.93 -7.16 4.62
C THR A 307 -10.71 -7.94 5.67
N GLY A 308 -10.48 -7.69 6.95
CA GLY A 308 -11.21 -8.30 8.07
C GLY A 308 -12.66 -7.80 8.23
N PHE A 309 -13.07 -6.77 7.50
CA PHE A 309 -14.39 -6.16 7.65
C PHE A 309 -15.50 -6.73 6.73
N GLY A 310 -15.15 -7.68 5.85
CA GLY A 310 -16.13 -8.33 4.97
C GLY A 310 -15.90 -8.06 3.48
N PRO A 311 -16.63 -8.77 2.60
CA PRO A 311 -16.41 -8.71 1.16
C PRO A 311 -16.74 -7.36 0.54
N GLU A 312 -17.60 -6.55 1.16
CA GLU A 312 -17.94 -5.21 0.66
C GLU A 312 -16.76 -4.26 0.64
N VAL A 313 -15.78 -4.43 1.56
CA VAL A 313 -14.56 -3.61 1.62
C VAL A 313 -13.60 -3.95 0.47
N LEU A 314 -13.67 -5.17 -0.07
CA LEU A 314 -12.87 -5.57 -1.24
C LEU A 314 -13.26 -4.81 -2.52
N LEU A 315 -14.42 -4.14 -2.52
CA LEU A 315 -14.86 -3.28 -3.63
C LEU A 315 -14.32 -1.85 -3.53
N MET A 316 -13.58 -1.53 -2.48
CA MET A 316 -13.10 -0.17 -2.20
C MET A 316 -11.66 0.00 -2.68
N GLY A 317 -11.41 1.06 -3.43
CA GLY A 317 -10.10 1.61 -3.76
C GLY A 317 -9.04 0.58 -4.10
N PHE A 318 -7.95 0.63 -3.37
CA PHE A 318 -6.79 -0.23 -3.53
C PHE A 318 -7.09 -1.73 -3.50
N LEU A 319 -7.99 -2.20 -2.62
CA LEU A 319 -8.33 -3.62 -2.52
C LEU A 319 -9.12 -4.16 -3.73
N ARG A 320 -9.77 -3.27 -4.49
CA ARG A 320 -10.48 -3.65 -5.71
C ARG A 320 -9.53 -3.97 -6.86
N THR A 321 -8.39 -3.31 -6.91
CA THR A 321 -7.46 -3.39 -8.04
C THR A 321 -6.25 -4.27 -7.77
N HIS A 322 -5.99 -4.64 -6.51
CA HIS A 322 -4.80 -5.38 -6.10
C HIS A 322 -5.16 -6.65 -5.30
N PRO A 323 -4.28 -7.68 -5.33
CA PRO A 323 -4.44 -8.86 -4.49
C PRO A 323 -4.47 -8.54 -3.00
N PRO A 324 -5.07 -9.43 -2.18
CA PRO A 324 -5.09 -9.24 -0.73
C PRO A 324 -3.68 -9.04 -0.13
N PRO A 325 -3.52 -8.09 0.79
CA PRO A 325 -2.21 -7.78 1.40
C PRO A 325 -1.52 -8.96 2.06
N ALA A 326 -2.28 -9.92 2.58
CA ALA A 326 -1.73 -11.15 3.16
C ALA A 326 -0.85 -11.96 2.19
N VAL A 327 -1.10 -11.86 0.87
CA VAL A 327 -0.27 -12.47 -0.16
C VAL A 327 0.93 -11.60 -0.50
N ARG A 328 0.78 -10.28 -0.46
CA ARG A 328 1.80 -9.30 -0.86
C ARG A 328 2.89 -9.10 0.19
N ILE A 329 2.55 -9.12 1.48
CA ILE A 329 3.49 -8.93 2.59
C ILE A 329 4.69 -9.89 2.50
N PRO A 330 4.52 -11.24 2.34
CA PRO A 330 5.64 -12.15 2.17
C PRO A 330 6.52 -11.87 0.94
N ILE A 331 5.91 -11.38 -0.15
CA ILE A 331 6.64 -11.03 -1.38
C ILE A 331 7.59 -9.86 -1.11
N VAL A 332 7.09 -8.80 -0.48
CA VAL A 332 7.88 -7.63 -0.10
C VAL A 332 9.04 -8.01 0.83
N GLN A 333 8.74 -8.78 1.90
CA GLN A 333 9.75 -9.21 2.87
C GLN A 333 10.85 -10.07 2.22
N THR A 334 10.45 -11.06 1.40
CA THR A 334 11.39 -11.92 0.69
C THR A 334 12.25 -11.13 -0.29
N THR A 335 11.62 -10.19 -1.02
CA THR A 335 12.33 -9.33 -1.97
C THR A 335 13.37 -8.45 -1.27
N ALA A 336 13.01 -7.86 -0.13
CA ALA A 336 13.93 -7.04 0.65
C ALA A 336 15.11 -7.87 1.22
N GLN A 337 14.84 -9.08 1.70
CA GLN A 337 15.90 -10.00 2.14
C GLN A 337 16.85 -10.37 1.00
N GLN A 338 16.31 -10.72 -0.18
CA GLN A 338 17.11 -11.06 -1.35
C GLN A 338 17.95 -9.87 -1.83
N TRP A 339 17.37 -8.67 -1.84
CA TRP A 339 18.08 -7.45 -2.22
C TRP A 339 19.28 -7.18 -1.29
N ARG A 340 19.09 -7.31 0.02
CA ARG A 340 20.20 -7.19 1.01
C ARG A 340 21.25 -8.27 0.84
N ALA A 341 20.84 -9.53 0.64
CA ALA A 341 21.74 -10.65 0.42
C ALA A 341 22.57 -10.49 -0.88
N GLY A 342 22.02 -9.84 -1.89
CA GLY A 342 22.68 -9.50 -3.15
C GLY A 342 23.62 -8.28 -3.08
N GLY A 343 23.91 -7.76 -1.89
CA GLY A 343 24.79 -6.61 -1.69
C GLY A 343 24.16 -5.26 -2.00
N GLY A 344 22.81 -5.19 -2.05
CA GLY A 344 22.10 -3.93 -2.25
C GLY A 344 22.22 -3.35 -3.67
N THR A 345 22.60 -4.16 -4.64
CA THR A 345 22.70 -3.74 -6.04
C THR A 345 21.49 -4.19 -6.84
N THR A 346 21.00 -3.31 -7.72
CA THR A 346 20.02 -3.69 -8.75
C THR A 346 20.73 -4.50 -9.83
N THR A 347 20.90 -5.79 -9.61
CA THR A 347 21.18 -6.68 -10.75
C THR A 347 19.87 -6.79 -11.54
N PRO A 348 19.87 -6.47 -12.85
CA PRO A 348 18.72 -6.77 -13.69
C PRO A 348 18.45 -8.27 -13.55
N GLN A 349 17.34 -8.65 -12.95
CA GLN A 349 16.93 -10.05 -13.01
C GLN A 349 16.42 -10.33 -14.42
N PRO A 350 16.90 -11.42 -15.05
CA PRO A 350 16.22 -11.94 -16.21
C PRO A 350 14.76 -12.19 -15.84
N SER A 351 13.86 -12.05 -16.79
CA SER A 351 12.42 -12.28 -16.69
C SER A 351 12.06 -13.75 -16.42
N THR A 352 12.76 -14.39 -15.49
CA THR A 352 12.40 -15.71 -14.99
C THR A 352 11.22 -15.57 -14.05
N PRO A 353 10.16 -16.38 -14.22
CA PRO A 353 9.05 -16.39 -13.29
C PRO A 353 9.59 -16.55 -11.86
N PHE A 354 9.16 -15.67 -10.97
CA PHE A 354 9.46 -15.79 -9.54
C PHE A 354 8.95 -17.16 -9.08
N PRO A 355 9.80 -18.05 -8.54
CA PRO A 355 9.31 -19.32 -8.03
C PRO A 355 8.42 -18.99 -6.82
N PHE A 356 7.12 -19.14 -6.97
CA PHE A 356 6.16 -18.96 -5.87
C PHE A 356 6.54 -19.95 -4.76
N PRO A 357 6.88 -19.46 -3.56
CA PRO A 357 7.20 -20.36 -2.45
C PRO A 357 5.97 -21.09 -1.90
N PHE A 358 4.76 -20.77 -2.41
CA PHE A 358 3.51 -21.38 -1.99
C PHE A 358 2.62 -21.70 -3.20
N PRO A 359 1.89 -22.85 -3.16
CA PRO A 359 0.85 -23.11 -4.14
C PRO A 359 -0.25 -22.03 -3.97
N ILE A 360 -0.54 -21.29 -5.04
CA ILE A 360 -1.63 -20.34 -5.05
C ILE A 360 -2.93 -21.14 -5.11
N PRO A 361 -3.84 -21.06 -4.13
CA PRO A 361 -5.12 -21.73 -4.19
C PRO A 361 -5.89 -21.24 -5.43
N GLY A 362 -6.20 -22.13 -6.36
CA GLY A 362 -6.99 -21.83 -7.55
C GLY A 362 -6.25 -21.79 -8.89
N LEU A 363 -4.93 -22.00 -8.93
CA LEU A 363 -4.18 -22.18 -10.16
C LEU A 363 -3.71 -23.66 -10.29
N GLY A 364 -4.64 -24.58 -10.20
CA GLY A 364 -4.48 -25.98 -10.60
C GLY A 364 -5.32 -26.20 -11.84
N GLY A 365 -4.68 -26.33 -12.99
CA GLY A 365 -5.32 -26.71 -14.22
C GLY A 365 -4.62 -27.85 -14.86
#